data_7bbd35ad99827370e7f7cca1397a3545
#
_entry.id   7bbd35ad99827370e7f7cca1397a3545
#
_cell.length_a   1.000
_cell.length_b   1.000
_cell.length_c   1.000
_cell.angle_alpha   90.00
_cell.angle_beta   90.00
_cell.angle_gamma   90.00
#
_symmetry.space_group_name_H-M   'P 1'
#
loop_
_entity.id
_entity.type
_entity.pdbx_description
1 polymer ?
#
loop_
_entity_poly.entity_id
_entity_poly.type
_entity_poly.pdbx_seq_one_letter_code
_entity_poly.pdbx_strand_id
1 'polypeptide(L)'
;GVKKVERGVTSLDELQNRLEDNTEFRRLRQQYTEKTCGIAIENLLALIAYAKRPLSDSKTIPMLYLQVQLWQRELSGILRYVQKEPEFTWRGGIKADEDRVALPMYFCRDCGASGWITRRLATDDRYCSDVRTVNMAFANKEKDVYLLNTEVKRHEAVDDYLGENAISVTHYVKLNNLSESSVSDSDTIRLRVCSKSSSNRNGNQKFARTCPECNGGDTICQIGGRTSTLSSVAISQVLSSDFDYANADERKILVFTNSVQDAAHQAGFYEARTYRFLFRQSMQKYINTLSEPINLVDLQKGFKVYWHEQLTDEEYYNRFLPADLAKHIDLRKNYRISGEGSDFMESFKHEFELRVDWEILSEFALTAQLGRTLEKTGASASFFKRDLLAEVYAHMVPWLKENAMERIAGNESTFIRYVYGILQRMRTHGAVDHPFFEMYRKEYLNQYALNWTYDRRHFLNPYFGGGVHFPKLVGTFHNGRNHELLDMAVMRGDNKQTWYSNYFIEVFEDPWIGKNSALFNDFMCKLFDTMVEVGLLTKEVQGGGNYAINPEHIWISNKVKHIQCDTCQSRLCVAVQDQLAENTHCLDYKCKGTYSEETKPELNYYQQVYNRKISPRVHAHEHTGLLERHDREE
;
A
#
# COMPACT_ATOMS: atom_id res chain seq x y z
N GLY A 1 -44.60 -35.33 -10.40
CA GLY A 1 -43.86 -36.27 -9.58
C GLY A 1 -42.43 -35.79 -9.41
N VAL A 2 -42.09 -35.34 -8.19
CA VAL A 2 -40.70 -34.96 -7.88
C VAL A 2 -39.88 -36.25 -7.89
N LYS A 3 -39.08 -36.48 -8.92
CA LYS A 3 -38.07 -37.52 -8.88
C LYS A 3 -37.09 -37.19 -7.76
N LYS A 4 -36.78 -38.14 -6.91
CA LYS A 4 -35.80 -38.07 -5.85
C LYS A 4 -34.51 -37.55 -6.44
N VAL A 5 -34.10 -36.34 -6.06
CA VAL A 5 -32.79 -35.80 -6.40
C VAL A 5 -31.78 -36.67 -5.67
N GLU A 6 -30.94 -37.38 -6.40
CA GLU A 6 -29.82 -38.11 -5.83
C GLU A 6 -28.90 -37.11 -5.12
N ARG A 7 -28.56 -37.41 -3.89
CA ARG A 7 -27.62 -36.62 -3.09
C ARG A 7 -26.21 -36.80 -3.69
N GLY A 8 -25.81 -35.88 -4.54
CA GLY A 8 -24.47 -35.87 -5.13
C GLY A 8 -24.08 -34.47 -5.54
N VAL A 9 -22.80 -34.19 -5.50
CA VAL A 9 -22.20 -32.94 -6.00
C VAL A 9 -22.20 -33.02 -7.53
N THR A 10 -22.81 -32.05 -8.19
CA THR A 10 -22.88 -31.98 -9.65
C THR A 10 -22.20 -30.69 -10.09
N SER A 11 -21.26 -30.77 -11.05
CA SER A 11 -20.66 -29.57 -11.63
C SER A 11 -21.70 -28.81 -12.47
N LEU A 12 -21.45 -27.50 -12.70
CA LEU A 12 -22.32 -26.69 -13.57
C LEU A 12 -22.38 -27.27 -14.99
N ASP A 13 -21.25 -27.73 -15.52
CA ASP A 13 -21.16 -28.36 -16.84
C ASP A 13 -21.95 -29.67 -16.88
N GLU A 14 -21.87 -30.48 -15.83
CA GLU A 14 -22.63 -31.72 -15.74
C GLU A 14 -24.13 -31.43 -15.60
N LEU A 15 -24.51 -30.37 -14.88
CA LEU A 15 -25.90 -29.92 -14.79
C LEU A 15 -26.40 -29.44 -16.16
N GLN A 16 -25.62 -28.69 -16.90
CA GLN A 16 -25.92 -28.26 -18.27
C GLN A 16 -26.10 -29.45 -19.20
N ASN A 17 -25.20 -30.43 -19.16
CA ASN A 17 -25.29 -31.65 -19.95
C ASN A 17 -26.55 -32.48 -19.63
N ARG A 18 -26.92 -32.59 -18.34
CA ARG A 18 -28.17 -33.27 -17.93
C ARG A 18 -29.42 -32.50 -18.36
N LEU A 19 -29.35 -31.18 -18.49
CA LEU A 19 -30.42 -30.33 -18.99
C LEU A 19 -30.58 -30.45 -20.53
N GLU A 20 -29.58 -30.95 -21.24
CA GLU A 20 -29.67 -31.15 -22.71
C GLU A 20 -30.79 -32.14 -23.13
N ASP A 21 -31.19 -33.03 -22.25
CA ASP A 21 -32.34 -33.92 -22.48
C ASP A 21 -33.69 -33.23 -22.24
N ASN A 22 -33.68 -32.01 -21.70
CA ASN A 22 -34.89 -31.25 -21.47
C ASN A 22 -35.30 -30.45 -22.71
N THR A 23 -36.55 -30.61 -23.13
CA THR A 23 -37.10 -30.03 -24.37
C THR A 23 -37.11 -28.51 -24.37
N GLU A 24 -37.40 -27.89 -23.22
CA GLU A 24 -37.41 -26.42 -23.07
C GLU A 24 -36.01 -25.85 -23.08
N PHE A 25 -35.05 -26.55 -22.48
CA PHE A 25 -33.66 -26.14 -22.50
C PHE A 25 -33.05 -26.21 -23.88
N ARG A 26 -33.39 -27.25 -24.68
CA ARG A 26 -33.01 -27.34 -26.10
C ARG A 26 -33.56 -26.18 -26.93
N ARG A 27 -34.79 -25.74 -26.66
CA ARG A 27 -35.39 -24.54 -27.29
C ARG A 27 -34.61 -23.27 -26.94
N LEU A 28 -34.27 -23.07 -25.67
CA LEU A 28 -33.46 -21.94 -25.25
C LEU A 28 -32.07 -21.92 -25.92
N ARG A 29 -31.43 -23.09 -26.04
CA ARG A 29 -30.13 -23.22 -26.73
C ARG A 29 -30.19 -22.93 -28.22
N GLN A 30 -31.33 -23.16 -28.86
CA GLN A 30 -31.53 -22.80 -30.28
C GLN A 30 -31.74 -21.29 -30.50
N GLN A 31 -32.22 -20.57 -29.48
CA GLN A 31 -32.55 -19.14 -29.57
C GLN A 31 -31.45 -18.24 -29.04
N TYR A 32 -30.62 -18.72 -28.14
CA TYR A 32 -29.63 -17.92 -27.41
C TYR A 32 -28.24 -18.55 -27.46
N THR A 33 -27.21 -17.70 -27.23
CA THR A 33 -25.82 -18.18 -27.17
C THR A 33 -25.59 -19.05 -25.93
N GLU A 34 -24.60 -19.92 -25.98
CA GLU A 34 -24.20 -20.78 -24.85
C GLU A 34 -23.96 -19.99 -23.55
N LYS A 35 -23.30 -18.82 -23.67
CA LYS A 35 -23.09 -17.91 -22.56
C LYS A 35 -24.39 -17.41 -21.93
N THR A 36 -25.37 -17.06 -22.77
CA THR A 36 -26.68 -16.57 -22.29
C THR A 36 -27.48 -17.69 -21.62
N CYS A 37 -27.39 -18.92 -22.13
CA CYS A 37 -28.01 -20.08 -21.48
C CYS A 37 -27.37 -20.39 -20.12
N GLY A 38 -26.05 -20.30 -19.99
CA GLY A 38 -25.33 -20.42 -18.71
C GLY A 38 -25.83 -19.42 -17.67
N ILE A 39 -25.89 -18.14 -18.02
CA ILE A 39 -26.41 -17.07 -17.15
C ILE A 39 -27.88 -17.34 -16.76
N ALA A 40 -28.70 -17.84 -17.67
CA ALA A 40 -30.09 -18.15 -17.37
C ALA A 40 -30.23 -19.30 -16.36
N ILE A 41 -29.36 -20.32 -16.44
CA ILE A 41 -29.31 -21.41 -15.45
C ILE A 41 -28.85 -20.90 -14.08
N GLU A 42 -27.80 -20.10 -14.04
CA GLU A 42 -27.30 -19.51 -12.80
C GLU A 42 -28.38 -18.68 -12.10
N ASN A 43 -29.08 -17.83 -12.87
CA ASN A 43 -30.18 -17.03 -12.36
C ASN A 43 -31.35 -17.88 -11.86
N LEU A 44 -31.68 -18.95 -12.57
CA LEU A 44 -32.73 -19.88 -12.18
C LEU A 44 -32.38 -20.62 -10.88
N LEU A 45 -31.14 -21.08 -10.74
CA LEU A 45 -30.64 -21.69 -9.50
C LEU A 45 -30.67 -20.72 -8.34
N ALA A 46 -30.26 -19.46 -8.58
CA ALA A 46 -30.33 -18.41 -7.58
C ALA A 46 -31.78 -18.13 -7.13
N LEU A 47 -32.72 -18.04 -8.07
CA LEU A 47 -34.14 -17.87 -7.76
C LEU A 47 -34.72 -19.04 -6.95
N ILE A 48 -34.38 -20.26 -7.29
CA ILE A 48 -34.86 -21.47 -6.57
C ILE A 48 -34.26 -21.51 -5.15
N ALA A 49 -33.00 -21.13 -4.99
CA ALA A 49 -32.34 -21.04 -3.68
C ALA A 49 -32.93 -19.90 -2.81
N TYR A 50 -33.32 -18.80 -3.45
CA TYR A 50 -33.96 -17.66 -2.78
C TYR A 50 -35.41 -17.96 -2.38
N ALA A 51 -36.15 -18.74 -3.15
CA ALA A 51 -37.53 -19.10 -2.87
C ALA A 51 -37.64 -19.89 -1.57
N LYS A 52 -38.52 -19.44 -0.67
CA LYS A 52 -38.74 -20.05 0.65
C LYS A 52 -40.07 -20.80 0.66
N ARG A 53 -40.08 -21.91 1.36
CA ARG A 53 -41.31 -22.67 1.66
C ARG A 53 -41.56 -22.65 3.17
N PRO A 54 -42.82 -22.58 3.63
CA PRO A 54 -43.12 -22.64 5.04
C PRO A 54 -42.77 -24.05 5.60
N LEU A 55 -42.11 -24.06 6.72
CA LEU A 55 -41.86 -25.27 7.51
C LEU A 55 -42.84 -25.36 8.68
N SER A 56 -43.24 -24.21 9.22
CA SER A 56 -44.27 -24.01 10.26
C SER A 56 -44.80 -22.59 10.15
N ASP A 57 -45.82 -22.22 10.95
CA ASP A 57 -46.45 -20.89 10.94
C ASP A 57 -45.44 -19.73 11.18
N SER A 58 -44.31 -20.01 11.81
CA SER A 58 -43.28 -19.02 12.12
C SER A 58 -41.91 -19.27 11.48
N LYS A 59 -41.72 -20.37 10.71
CA LYS A 59 -40.41 -20.75 10.19
C LYS A 59 -40.47 -21.09 8.71
N THR A 60 -39.66 -20.46 7.94
CA THR A 60 -39.49 -20.75 6.51
C THR A 60 -38.09 -21.33 6.23
N ILE A 61 -38.00 -22.23 5.26
CA ILE A 61 -36.72 -22.79 4.78
C ILE A 61 -36.60 -22.58 3.28
N PRO A 62 -35.37 -22.51 2.72
CA PRO A 62 -35.17 -22.46 1.28
C PRO A 62 -35.88 -23.59 0.56
N MET A 63 -36.44 -23.31 -0.61
CA MET A 63 -37.12 -24.32 -1.43
C MET A 63 -36.14 -25.40 -1.91
N LEU A 64 -34.92 -25.00 -2.20
CA LEU A 64 -33.79 -25.87 -2.50
C LEU A 64 -32.58 -25.38 -1.70
N TYR A 65 -31.92 -26.29 -1.00
CA TYR A 65 -30.65 -25.96 -0.34
C TYR A 65 -29.54 -26.05 -1.39
N LEU A 66 -29.09 -24.90 -1.90
CA LEU A 66 -27.99 -24.81 -2.82
C LEU A 66 -26.71 -24.51 -2.06
N GLN A 67 -25.76 -25.43 -2.09
CA GLN A 67 -24.42 -25.19 -1.59
C GLN A 67 -23.45 -25.11 -2.76
N VAL A 68 -22.90 -23.94 -3.00
CA VAL A 68 -21.88 -23.74 -4.02
C VAL A 68 -20.51 -23.97 -3.39
N GLN A 69 -19.78 -24.97 -3.85
CA GLN A 69 -18.42 -25.24 -3.44
C GLN A 69 -17.47 -24.81 -4.56
N LEU A 70 -16.71 -23.75 -4.32
CA LEU A 70 -15.64 -23.32 -5.22
C LEU A 70 -14.34 -24.05 -4.84
N TRP A 71 -13.98 -25.03 -5.66
CA TRP A 71 -12.70 -25.71 -5.52
C TRP A 71 -11.62 -24.88 -6.22
N GLN A 72 -10.83 -24.17 -5.43
CA GLN A 72 -9.66 -23.46 -5.92
C GLN A 72 -8.44 -24.36 -5.67
N ARG A 73 -7.87 -24.95 -6.72
CA ARG A 73 -6.56 -25.63 -6.62
C ARG A 73 -5.50 -24.61 -6.20
N GLU A 74 -4.39 -25.12 -5.64
CA GLU A 74 -3.22 -24.29 -5.33
C GLU A 74 -2.98 -23.31 -6.47
N LEU A 75 -3.09 -22.03 -6.16
CA LEU A 75 -2.77 -20.97 -7.10
C LEU A 75 -1.27 -21.01 -7.33
N SER A 76 -0.85 -21.71 -8.36
CA SER A 76 0.57 -22.00 -8.66
C SER A 76 1.40 -20.76 -9.00
N GLY A 77 0.79 -19.60 -8.93
CA GLY A 77 1.35 -18.32 -9.31
C GLY A 77 0.87 -17.89 -10.71
N ILE A 78 0.78 -16.58 -10.91
CA ILE A 78 0.44 -15.98 -12.20
C ILE A 78 1.74 -15.54 -12.88
N LEU A 79 1.87 -15.85 -14.14
CA LEU A 79 2.94 -15.45 -15.03
C LEU A 79 2.38 -14.59 -16.16
N ARG A 80 3.20 -13.76 -16.76
CA ARG A 80 2.85 -12.94 -17.92
C ARG A 80 3.69 -13.38 -19.10
N TYR A 81 3.04 -13.61 -20.26
CA TYR A 81 3.75 -13.89 -21.50
C TYR A 81 4.62 -12.68 -21.90
N VAL A 82 5.81 -12.96 -22.42
CA VAL A 82 6.72 -11.94 -22.93
C VAL A 82 6.25 -11.53 -24.31
N GLN A 83 5.37 -10.55 -24.36
CA GLN A 83 4.78 -10.00 -25.59
C GLN A 83 4.26 -8.58 -25.32
N LYS A 84 3.91 -7.85 -26.42
CA LYS A 84 3.49 -6.44 -26.33
C LYS A 84 2.18 -6.29 -25.56
N GLU A 85 1.17 -7.08 -25.92
CA GLU A 85 -0.13 -7.04 -25.24
C GLU A 85 -0.09 -7.89 -23.97
N PRO A 86 -0.64 -7.39 -22.83
CA PRO A 86 -0.63 -8.14 -21.59
C PRO A 86 -1.49 -9.40 -21.67
N GLU A 87 -0.87 -10.55 -21.56
CA GLU A 87 -1.55 -11.85 -21.45
C GLU A 87 -0.96 -12.63 -20.28
N PHE A 88 -1.83 -13.28 -19.50
CA PHE A 88 -1.47 -13.94 -18.27
C PHE A 88 -1.80 -15.44 -18.32
N THR A 89 -1.00 -16.23 -17.63
CA THR A 89 -1.22 -17.66 -17.47
C THR A 89 -0.92 -18.11 -16.06
N TRP A 90 -1.52 -19.22 -15.63
CA TRP A 90 -1.12 -19.90 -14.41
C TRP A 90 0.18 -20.66 -14.64
N ARG A 91 1.06 -20.68 -13.63
CA ARG A 91 2.32 -21.43 -13.71
C ARG A 91 2.13 -22.91 -14.07
N GLY A 92 1.06 -23.55 -13.58
CA GLY A 92 0.70 -24.93 -13.93
C GLY A 92 -0.07 -25.07 -15.24
N GLY A 93 -0.40 -23.98 -15.92
CA GLY A 93 -1.14 -23.97 -17.19
C GLY A 93 -0.28 -23.86 -18.44
N ILE A 94 1.04 -23.69 -18.28
CA ILE A 94 1.97 -23.64 -19.42
C ILE A 94 2.05 -25.02 -20.03
N LYS A 95 1.68 -25.13 -21.30
CA LYS A 95 1.82 -26.37 -22.06
C LYS A 95 3.26 -26.53 -22.54
N ALA A 96 3.78 -27.75 -22.51
CA ALA A 96 5.15 -28.05 -22.92
C ALA A 96 5.47 -27.71 -24.39
N ASP A 97 4.45 -27.63 -25.23
CA ASP A 97 4.57 -27.36 -26.68
C ASP A 97 4.34 -25.89 -27.04
N GLU A 98 4.32 -24.99 -26.05
CA GLU A 98 4.11 -23.56 -26.31
C GLU A 98 5.45 -22.88 -26.63
N ASP A 99 5.60 -22.37 -27.87
CA ASP A 99 6.75 -21.56 -28.33
C ASP A 99 6.83 -20.18 -27.66
N ARG A 100 6.04 -19.95 -26.62
CA ARG A 100 5.95 -18.65 -25.91
C ARG A 100 6.52 -18.76 -24.50
N VAL A 101 7.31 -17.79 -24.14
CA VAL A 101 7.88 -17.70 -22.78
C VAL A 101 7.00 -16.85 -21.88
N ALA A 102 6.66 -17.36 -20.69
CA ALA A 102 5.98 -16.64 -19.65
C ALA A 102 6.90 -16.46 -18.43
N LEU A 103 7.02 -15.25 -17.91
CA LEU A 103 7.91 -14.89 -16.81
C LEU A 103 7.15 -14.36 -15.59
N PRO A 104 7.75 -14.43 -14.40
CA PRO A 104 7.29 -13.69 -13.23
C PRO A 104 7.24 -12.19 -13.55
N MET A 105 6.22 -11.51 -13.02
CA MET A 105 6.03 -10.09 -13.27
C MET A 105 6.32 -9.26 -12.03
N TYR A 106 6.75 -8.03 -12.26
CA TYR A 106 6.87 -7.02 -11.22
C TYR A 106 5.81 -5.92 -11.38
N PHE A 107 5.62 -5.22 -10.28
CA PHE A 107 4.80 -4.03 -10.19
C PHE A 107 5.47 -3.02 -9.27
N CYS A 108 5.53 -1.78 -9.67
CA CYS A 108 6.00 -0.69 -8.83
C CYS A 108 4.85 -0.17 -7.95
N ARG A 109 5.08 -0.11 -6.64
CA ARG A 109 4.09 0.37 -5.68
C ARG A 109 3.81 1.86 -5.78
N ASP A 110 4.76 2.63 -6.33
CA ASP A 110 4.66 4.09 -6.39
C ASP A 110 4.06 4.58 -7.70
N CYS A 111 4.59 4.16 -8.86
CA CYS A 111 4.13 4.67 -10.15
C CYS A 111 3.25 3.69 -10.95
N GLY A 112 3.02 2.47 -10.45
CA GLY A 112 2.22 1.48 -11.16
C GLY A 112 2.91 0.78 -12.34
N ALA A 113 4.16 1.11 -12.66
CA ALA A 113 4.91 0.46 -13.72
C ALA A 113 4.99 -1.06 -13.53
N SER A 114 4.86 -1.81 -14.60
CA SER A 114 4.89 -3.27 -14.58
C SER A 114 5.72 -3.84 -15.73
N GLY A 115 6.25 -5.03 -15.53
CA GLY A 115 7.03 -5.75 -16.51
C GLY A 115 7.39 -7.13 -16.02
N TRP A 116 8.46 -7.69 -16.53
CA TRP A 116 8.90 -9.05 -16.21
C TRP A 116 10.16 -9.04 -15.36
N ILE A 117 10.30 -10.07 -14.56
CA ILE A 117 11.52 -10.36 -13.79
C ILE A 117 12.21 -11.52 -14.47
N THR A 118 13.51 -11.40 -14.68
CA THR A 118 14.36 -12.47 -15.18
C THR A 118 15.73 -12.45 -14.50
N ARG A 119 16.58 -13.37 -14.89
CA ARG A 119 17.96 -13.51 -14.44
C ARG A 119 18.86 -13.76 -15.64
N ARG A 120 20.11 -13.25 -15.59
CA ARG A 120 21.14 -13.57 -16.58
C ARG A 120 22.50 -13.62 -15.91
N LEU A 121 23.19 -14.73 -16.02
CA LEU A 121 24.59 -14.83 -15.65
C LEU A 121 25.47 -14.20 -16.73
N ALA A 122 26.63 -13.71 -16.36
CA ALA A 122 27.56 -13.06 -17.30
C ALA A 122 28.04 -14.01 -18.42
N THR A 123 27.97 -15.32 -18.20
CA THR A 123 28.32 -16.38 -19.15
C THR A 123 27.20 -16.76 -20.10
N ASP A 124 25.98 -16.27 -19.86
CA ASP A 124 24.81 -16.70 -20.61
C ASP A 124 24.54 -15.75 -21.79
N ASP A 125 24.13 -16.32 -22.92
CA ASP A 125 23.72 -15.60 -24.13
C ASP A 125 22.23 -15.23 -24.15
N ARG A 126 21.46 -15.69 -23.15
CA ARG A 126 20.01 -15.51 -23.05
C ARG A 126 19.56 -15.23 -21.61
N TYR A 127 18.38 -14.66 -21.48
CA TYR A 127 17.72 -14.46 -20.19
C TYR A 127 17.06 -15.76 -19.73
N CYS A 128 17.09 -16.02 -18.42
CA CYS A 128 16.55 -17.22 -17.83
C CYS A 128 15.02 -17.25 -17.88
N SER A 129 14.44 -18.30 -18.41
CA SER A 129 12.99 -18.55 -18.45
C SER A 129 12.49 -19.48 -17.33
N ASP A 130 13.41 -20.11 -16.57
CA ASP A 130 13.01 -20.97 -15.45
C ASP A 130 12.49 -20.14 -14.27
N VAL A 131 11.18 -20.21 -14.07
CA VAL A 131 10.43 -19.45 -13.08
C VAL A 131 10.93 -19.67 -11.66
N ARG A 132 11.36 -20.91 -11.32
CA ARG A 132 11.85 -21.25 -9.97
C ARG A 132 13.16 -20.51 -9.68
N THR A 133 14.10 -20.61 -10.60
CA THR A 133 15.41 -19.95 -10.51
C THR A 133 15.25 -18.43 -10.43
N VAL A 134 14.40 -17.85 -11.28
CA VAL A 134 14.12 -16.40 -11.26
C VAL A 134 13.51 -15.95 -9.93
N ASN A 135 12.54 -16.68 -9.41
CA ASN A 135 11.90 -16.35 -8.13
C ASN A 135 12.89 -16.41 -6.96
N MET A 136 13.78 -17.43 -6.94
CA MET A 136 14.82 -17.56 -5.92
C MET A 136 15.82 -16.41 -5.98
N ALA A 137 16.30 -16.08 -7.17
CA ALA A 137 17.23 -14.96 -7.38
C ALA A 137 16.62 -13.62 -6.94
N PHE A 138 15.37 -13.35 -7.29
CA PHE A 138 14.66 -12.14 -6.88
C PHE A 138 14.44 -12.09 -5.35
N ALA A 139 14.06 -13.23 -4.72
CA ALA A 139 13.85 -13.30 -3.28
C ALA A 139 15.17 -13.03 -2.52
N ASN A 140 16.27 -13.63 -2.96
CA ASN A 140 17.60 -13.49 -2.38
C ASN A 140 18.30 -12.17 -2.73
N LYS A 141 17.68 -11.32 -3.58
CA LYS A 141 18.28 -10.08 -4.09
C LYS A 141 19.63 -10.34 -4.79
N GLU A 142 19.72 -11.39 -5.62
CA GLU A 142 20.96 -11.72 -6.35
C GLU A 142 21.26 -10.61 -7.38
N LYS A 143 22.54 -10.28 -7.56
CA LYS A 143 22.98 -9.14 -8.41
C LYS A 143 22.66 -9.28 -9.90
N ASP A 144 22.43 -10.50 -10.36
CA ASP A 144 22.14 -10.89 -11.73
C ASP A 144 20.64 -10.92 -12.09
N VAL A 145 19.81 -10.33 -11.24
CA VAL A 145 18.38 -10.08 -11.52
C VAL A 145 18.21 -8.88 -12.43
N TYR A 146 17.37 -9.03 -13.44
CA TYR A 146 17.00 -8.00 -14.40
C TYR A 146 15.49 -7.80 -14.44
N LEU A 147 15.09 -6.55 -14.68
CA LEU A 147 13.72 -6.14 -14.95
C LEU A 147 13.58 -5.84 -16.44
N LEU A 148 12.59 -6.46 -17.06
CA LEU A 148 12.27 -6.23 -18.47
C LEU A 148 10.96 -5.47 -18.58
N ASN A 149 10.89 -4.48 -19.44
CA ASN A 149 9.63 -3.82 -19.78
C ASN A 149 9.61 -3.47 -21.29
N THR A 150 8.41 -3.33 -21.82
CA THR A 150 8.23 -2.74 -23.14
C THR A 150 8.68 -1.29 -23.09
N GLU A 151 9.25 -0.80 -24.19
CA GLU A 151 9.77 0.55 -24.28
C GLU A 151 8.80 1.59 -23.72
N VAL A 152 9.22 2.28 -22.69
CA VAL A 152 8.46 3.36 -22.09
C VAL A 152 8.90 4.67 -22.76
N LYS A 153 7.97 5.62 -22.83
CA LYS A 153 8.18 6.98 -23.33
C LYS A 153 9.12 7.78 -22.39
N ARG A 154 10.35 7.31 -22.23
CA ARG A 154 11.30 7.93 -21.32
C ARG A 154 12.33 8.75 -22.12
N HIS A 155 12.56 9.99 -21.71
CA HIS A 155 13.64 10.81 -22.22
C HIS A 155 15.00 10.21 -21.81
N GLU A 156 15.99 10.27 -22.70
CA GLU A 156 17.35 9.75 -22.49
C GLU A 156 18.01 10.26 -21.20
N ALA A 157 17.64 11.48 -20.76
CA ALA A 157 18.16 12.09 -19.54
C ALA A 157 17.88 11.33 -18.23
N VAL A 158 17.00 10.33 -18.24
CA VAL A 158 16.65 9.58 -17.02
C VAL A 158 17.57 8.38 -16.80
N ASP A 159 18.29 7.93 -17.82
CA ASP A 159 19.24 6.83 -17.66
C ASP A 159 20.45 7.23 -16.79
N ASP A 160 20.82 8.52 -16.77
CA ASP A 160 21.84 9.06 -15.87
C ASP A 160 21.47 8.97 -14.38
N TYR A 161 20.17 8.87 -14.06
CA TYR A 161 19.68 8.73 -12.67
C TYR A 161 19.85 7.33 -12.08
N LEU A 162 20.09 6.34 -12.90
CA LEU A 162 20.31 4.98 -12.40
C LEU A 162 21.66 4.85 -11.66
N GLY A 163 22.62 5.75 -11.93
CA GLY A 163 23.92 5.82 -11.26
C GLY A 163 24.89 4.73 -11.71
N GLU A 164 26.14 4.78 -11.25
CA GLU A 164 27.25 3.92 -11.69
C GLU A 164 27.03 2.40 -11.57
N ASN A 165 26.10 1.97 -10.68
CA ASN A 165 25.79 0.56 -10.46
C ASN A 165 24.47 0.11 -11.12
N ALA A 166 24.07 0.78 -12.17
CA ALA A 166 22.84 0.50 -12.90
C ALA A 166 23.12 0.16 -14.35
N ILE A 167 22.33 -0.75 -14.87
CA ILE A 167 22.29 -1.13 -16.29
C ILE A 167 20.91 -0.76 -16.82
N SER A 168 20.87 -0.03 -17.93
CA SER A 168 19.66 0.24 -18.68
C SER A 168 20.00 0.20 -20.17
N VAL A 169 19.59 -0.86 -20.83
CA VAL A 169 19.83 -1.09 -22.26
C VAL A 169 18.54 -1.50 -22.95
N THR A 170 18.40 -1.07 -24.20
CA THR A 170 17.24 -1.44 -25.02
C THR A 170 17.74 -2.26 -26.20
N HIS A 171 17.20 -3.47 -26.35
CA HIS A 171 17.51 -4.34 -27.48
C HIS A 171 16.33 -5.26 -27.82
N TYR A 172 16.44 -5.94 -28.96
CA TYR A 172 15.47 -6.95 -29.36
C TYR A 172 15.76 -8.27 -28.68
N VAL A 173 14.72 -8.95 -28.22
CA VAL A 173 14.78 -10.26 -27.57
C VAL A 173 13.84 -11.21 -28.33
N LYS A 174 14.29 -12.42 -28.58
CA LYS A 174 13.47 -13.45 -29.21
C LYS A 174 12.39 -13.95 -28.25
N LEU A 175 11.16 -14.08 -28.75
CA LEU A 175 9.99 -14.45 -27.93
C LEU A 175 10.03 -15.89 -27.43
N ASN A 176 10.68 -16.79 -28.17
CA ASN A 176 10.69 -18.22 -27.88
C ASN A 176 11.75 -18.67 -26.86
N ASN A 177 12.87 -17.94 -26.73
CA ASN A 177 13.99 -18.38 -25.89
C ASN A 177 14.69 -17.27 -25.11
N LEU A 178 14.23 -16.03 -25.24
CA LEU A 178 14.77 -14.82 -24.59
C LEU A 178 16.26 -14.53 -24.92
N SER A 179 16.77 -15.00 -26.07
CA SER A 179 18.10 -14.59 -26.54
C SER A 179 18.05 -13.20 -27.16
N GLU A 180 19.16 -12.45 -27.03
CA GLU A 180 19.29 -11.16 -27.69
C GLU A 180 19.33 -11.31 -29.21
N SER A 181 18.75 -10.35 -29.92
CA SER A 181 18.72 -10.29 -31.37
C SER A 181 19.14 -8.89 -31.84
N SER A 182 19.91 -8.85 -32.92
CA SER A 182 20.23 -7.60 -33.60
C SER A 182 19.18 -7.22 -34.67
N VAL A 183 18.23 -8.12 -34.94
CA VAL A 183 17.24 -7.97 -36.00
C VAL A 183 15.85 -7.79 -35.38
N SER A 184 15.07 -6.89 -35.96
CA SER A 184 13.66 -6.70 -35.65
C SER A 184 12.84 -7.50 -36.66
N ASP A 185 12.21 -8.56 -36.21
CA ASP A 185 11.32 -9.42 -36.99
C ASP A 185 10.03 -9.75 -36.21
N SER A 186 9.17 -10.60 -36.76
CA SER A 186 7.90 -11.03 -36.12
C SER A 186 8.09 -11.81 -34.83
N ASP A 187 9.26 -12.42 -34.65
CA ASP A 187 9.60 -13.32 -33.55
C ASP A 187 10.41 -12.62 -32.44
N THR A 188 10.58 -11.30 -32.56
CA THR A 188 11.32 -10.49 -31.60
C THR A 188 10.45 -9.39 -30.99
N ILE A 189 10.78 -9.03 -29.77
CA ILE A 189 10.20 -7.89 -29.07
C ILE A 189 11.30 -6.94 -28.62
N ARG A 190 11.07 -5.65 -28.78
CA ARG A 190 11.96 -4.62 -28.26
C ARG A 190 11.70 -4.43 -26.77
N LEU A 191 12.69 -4.71 -25.94
CA LEU A 191 12.59 -4.61 -24.50
C LEU A 191 13.68 -3.70 -23.95
N ARG A 192 13.31 -2.93 -22.96
CA ARG A 192 14.26 -2.25 -22.06
C ARG A 192 14.62 -3.21 -20.93
N VAL A 193 15.90 -3.42 -20.75
CA VAL A 193 16.47 -4.30 -19.73
C VAL A 193 17.18 -3.45 -18.68
N CYS A 194 16.71 -3.53 -17.46
CA CYS A 194 17.19 -2.72 -16.35
C CYS A 194 17.66 -3.59 -15.20
N SER A 195 18.78 -3.24 -14.59
CA SER A 195 19.20 -3.80 -13.31
C SER A 195 19.91 -2.70 -12.52
N LYS A 196 19.71 -2.70 -11.21
CA LYS A 196 20.44 -1.81 -10.30
C LYS A 196 20.94 -2.61 -9.11
N SER A 197 22.17 -2.41 -8.71
CA SER A 197 22.75 -3.02 -7.54
C SER A 197 23.05 -1.99 -6.45
N SER A 198 22.94 -2.40 -5.20
CA SER A 198 23.37 -1.65 -4.03
C SER A 198 24.38 -2.47 -3.24
N SER A 199 25.43 -1.84 -2.72
CA SER A 199 26.40 -2.48 -1.86
C SER A 199 25.89 -2.50 -0.42
N ASN A 200 25.98 -3.65 0.25
CA ASN A 200 25.75 -3.74 1.69
C ASN A 200 27.01 -3.25 2.47
N ARG A 201 26.90 -3.17 3.81
CA ARG A 201 28.01 -2.74 4.69
C ARG A 201 29.30 -3.56 4.50
N ASN A 202 29.19 -4.77 3.97
CA ASN A 202 30.32 -5.69 3.73
C ASN A 202 30.83 -5.62 2.27
N GLY A 203 30.41 -4.66 1.47
CA GLY A 203 30.80 -4.50 0.08
C GLY A 203 30.16 -5.45 -0.93
N ASN A 204 29.31 -6.39 -0.49
CA ASN A 204 28.61 -7.31 -1.38
C ASN A 204 27.51 -6.60 -2.15
N GLN A 205 27.54 -6.71 -3.46
CA GLN A 205 26.50 -6.18 -4.33
C GLN A 205 25.24 -7.05 -4.29
N LYS A 206 24.08 -6.40 -4.10
CA LYS A 206 22.76 -7.03 -4.15
C LYS A 206 21.85 -6.27 -5.09
N PHE A 207 20.92 -6.98 -5.74
CA PHE A 207 19.88 -6.34 -6.54
C PHE A 207 19.08 -5.34 -5.71
N ALA A 208 19.04 -4.12 -6.16
CA ALA A 208 18.20 -3.07 -5.58
C ALA A 208 16.83 -3.11 -6.27
N ARG A 209 15.76 -3.28 -5.49
CA ARG A 209 14.38 -3.27 -6.00
C ARG A 209 13.92 -1.86 -6.39
N THR A 210 14.75 -1.18 -7.19
CA THR A 210 14.49 0.18 -7.67
C THR A 210 13.68 0.13 -8.95
N CYS A 211 12.66 0.97 -9.04
CA CYS A 211 11.81 1.02 -10.23
C CYS A 211 12.57 1.66 -11.41
N PRO A 212 12.56 1.03 -12.60
CA PRO A 212 13.21 1.60 -13.77
C PRO A 212 12.49 2.83 -14.35
N GLU A 213 11.23 3.06 -13.92
CA GLU A 213 10.42 4.17 -14.42
C GLU A 213 10.49 5.42 -13.52
N CYS A 214 10.22 5.25 -12.21
CA CYS A 214 10.19 6.37 -11.27
C CYS A 214 11.42 6.46 -10.37
N ASN A 215 12.40 5.57 -10.53
CA ASN A 215 13.60 5.44 -9.70
C ASN A 215 13.31 5.27 -8.18
N GLY A 216 12.07 4.94 -7.81
CA GLY A 216 11.68 4.69 -6.43
C GLY A 216 12.44 3.50 -5.84
N GLY A 217 13.14 3.71 -4.73
CA GLY A 217 13.94 2.68 -4.07
C GLY A 217 13.05 1.66 -3.32
N ASP A 218 13.34 0.37 -3.46
CA ASP A 218 12.63 -0.78 -2.84
C ASP A 218 11.10 -0.81 -3.13
N THR A 219 10.70 -0.21 -4.27
CA THR A 219 9.27 -0.12 -4.66
C THR A 219 8.80 -1.27 -5.53
N ILE A 220 9.72 -2.06 -6.07
CA ILE A 220 9.41 -3.20 -6.93
C ILE A 220 8.95 -4.41 -6.11
N CYS A 221 7.73 -4.83 -6.39
CA CYS A 221 7.13 -6.04 -5.84
C CYS A 221 6.92 -7.08 -6.94
N GLN A 222 7.20 -8.35 -6.63
CA GLN A 222 6.77 -9.45 -7.47
C GLN A 222 5.27 -9.69 -7.26
N ILE A 223 4.53 -9.79 -8.37
CA ILE A 223 3.10 -10.10 -8.35
C ILE A 223 2.89 -11.56 -8.76
N GLY A 224 1.85 -12.16 -8.21
CA GLY A 224 1.43 -13.51 -8.57
C GLY A 224 2.33 -14.63 -8.02
N GLY A 225 3.44 -14.29 -7.35
CA GLY A 225 4.39 -15.29 -6.84
C GLY A 225 3.97 -15.99 -5.55
N ARG A 226 3.02 -15.44 -4.80
CA ARG A 226 2.59 -15.98 -3.49
C ARG A 226 1.13 -16.36 -3.51
N THR A 227 0.85 -17.62 -3.26
CA THR A 227 -0.50 -18.21 -3.17
C THR A 227 -1.37 -17.45 -2.16
N SER A 228 -0.84 -17.14 -0.97
CA SER A 228 -1.54 -16.39 0.06
C SER A 228 -2.01 -15.00 -0.40
N THR A 229 -1.23 -14.31 -1.24
CA THR A 229 -1.62 -13.00 -1.78
C THR A 229 -2.80 -13.13 -2.75
N LEU A 230 -2.76 -14.10 -3.65
CA LEU A 230 -3.82 -14.36 -4.62
C LEU A 230 -5.10 -14.83 -3.91
N SER A 231 -4.99 -15.75 -2.96
CA SER A 231 -6.11 -16.23 -2.15
C SER A 231 -6.75 -15.10 -1.35
N SER A 232 -5.96 -14.18 -0.76
CA SER A 232 -6.52 -13.04 -0.01
C SER A 232 -7.33 -12.09 -0.90
N VAL A 233 -6.92 -11.91 -2.16
CA VAL A 233 -7.70 -11.11 -3.13
C VAL A 233 -8.99 -11.84 -3.46
N ALA A 234 -8.94 -13.14 -3.75
CA ALA A 234 -10.11 -13.96 -4.04
C ALA A 234 -11.10 -13.95 -2.87
N ILE A 235 -10.64 -14.19 -1.64
CA ILE A 235 -11.45 -14.15 -0.42
C ILE A 235 -12.12 -12.77 -0.26
N SER A 236 -11.34 -11.70 -0.42
CA SER A 236 -11.89 -10.34 -0.31
C SER A 236 -12.97 -10.06 -1.36
N GLN A 237 -12.78 -10.54 -2.60
CA GLN A 237 -13.77 -10.35 -3.68
C GLN A 237 -15.03 -11.20 -3.44
N VAL A 238 -14.88 -12.45 -3.03
CA VAL A 238 -16.02 -13.33 -2.74
C VAL A 238 -16.84 -12.78 -1.57
N LEU A 239 -16.18 -12.36 -0.48
CA LEU A 239 -16.89 -11.83 0.70
C LEU A 239 -17.47 -10.42 0.49
N SER A 240 -16.93 -9.63 -0.44
CA SER A 240 -17.46 -8.31 -0.80
C SER A 240 -18.48 -8.35 -1.95
N SER A 241 -18.65 -9.49 -2.61
CA SER A 241 -19.73 -9.66 -3.60
C SER A 241 -21.09 -9.62 -2.89
N ASP A 242 -22.12 -9.18 -3.61
CA ASP A 242 -23.47 -8.90 -3.07
C ASP A 242 -24.22 -10.15 -2.57
N PHE A 243 -23.67 -10.80 -1.54
CA PHE A 243 -24.40 -11.76 -0.73
C PHE A 243 -25.23 -11.03 0.36
N ASP A 244 -25.99 -10.01 -0.02
CA ASP A 244 -26.77 -9.20 0.93
C ASP A 244 -27.86 -9.96 1.67
N TYR A 245 -28.11 -11.19 1.29
CA TYR A 245 -29.21 -12.01 1.80
C TYR A 245 -28.79 -13.16 2.72
N ALA A 246 -27.49 -13.42 2.84
CA ALA A 246 -27.00 -14.40 3.78
C ALA A 246 -26.85 -13.77 5.16
N ASN A 247 -27.33 -14.44 6.20
CA ASN A 247 -26.97 -14.07 7.57
C ASN A 247 -25.46 -14.01 7.70
N ALA A 248 -24.94 -13.08 8.50
CA ALA A 248 -23.49 -12.91 8.66
C ALA A 248 -22.80 -14.23 9.06
N ASP A 249 -23.50 -15.08 9.83
CA ASP A 249 -23.03 -16.40 10.26
C ASP A 249 -22.92 -17.44 9.15
N GLU A 250 -23.54 -17.21 7.99
CA GLU A 250 -23.48 -18.10 6.83
C GLU A 250 -22.33 -17.76 5.88
N ARG A 251 -21.65 -16.62 6.07
CA ARG A 251 -20.52 -16.18 5.24
C ARG A 251 -19.23 -16.85 5.68
N LYS A 252 -19.04 -18.11 5.29
CA LYS A 252 -17.87 -18.91 5.65
C LYS A 252 -17.10 -19.35 4.41
N ILE A 253 -15.78 -19.25 4.47
CA ILE A 253 -14.86 -19.78 3.45
C ILE A 253 -13.93 -20.77 4.14
N LEU A 254 -13.81 -21.97 3.58
CA LEU A 254 -12.83 -22.96 4.01
C LEU A 254 -11.66 -22.96 3.05
N VAL A 255 -10.46 -22.82 3.58
CA VAL A 255 -9.21 -22.88 2.81
C VAL A 255 -8.40 -24.07 3.31
N PHE A 256 -8.10 -25.00 2.42
CA PHE A 256 -7.31 -26.18 2.74
C PHE A 256 -5.85 -25.98 2.30
N THR A 257 -4.92 -26.31 3.15
CA THR A 257 -3.47 -26.30 2.86
C THR A 257 -2.86 -27.63 3.25
N ASN A 258 -1.75 -27.99 2.62
CA ASN A 258 -1.06 -29.24 2.89
C ASN A 258 -0.19 -29.20 4.16
N SER A 259 -0.06 -28.04 4.79
CA SER A 259 0.81 -27.81 5.95
C SER A 259 0.09 -27.01 7.02
N VAL A 260 0.13 -27.49 8.25
CA VAL A 260 -0.40 -26.81 9.45
C VAL A 260 0.27 -25.44 9.63
N GLN A 261 1.60 -25.39 9.44
CA GLN A 261 2.36 -24.14 9.56
C GLN A 261 1.96 -23.12 8.50
N ASP A 262 1.69 -23.58 7.27
CA ASP A 262 1.18 -22.70 6.20
C ASP A 262 -0.24 -22.23 6.49
N ALA A 263 -1.08 -23.06 7.08
CA ALA A 263 -2.44 -22.68 7.47
C ALA A 263 -2.44 -21.54 8.48
N ALA A 264 -1.64 -21.65 9.54
CA ALA A 264 -1.47 -20.62 10.56
C ALA A 264 -0.97 -19.29 9.98
N HIS A 265 0.09 -19.38 9.16
CA HIS A 265 0.66 -18.21 8.50
C HIS A 265 -0.34 -17.54 7.53
N GLN A 266 -1.09 -18.35 6.77
CA GLN A 266 -2.08 -17.85 5.83
C GLN A 266 -3.27 -17.22 6.54
N ALA A 267 -3.78 -17.80 7.62
CA ALA A 267 -4.87 -17.23 8.41
C ALA A 267 -4.52 -15.83 8.91
N GLY A 268 -3.38 -15.66 9.58
CA GLY A 268 -2.93 -14.33 10.03
C GLY A 268 -2.71 -13.34 8.88
N PHE A 269 -2.24 -13.81 7.73
CA PHE A 269 -2.06 -12.96 6.55
C PHE A 269 -3.40 -12.51 5.95
N TYR A 270 -4.40 -13.39 5.86
CA TYR A 270 -5.73 -13.04 5.34
C TYR A 270 -6.43 -12.04 6.25
N GLU A 271 -6.38 -12.27 7.56
CA GLU A 271 -6.97 -11.35 8.53
C GLU A 271 -6.34 -9.97 8.47
N ALA A 272 -5.01 -9.87 8.49
CA ALA A 272 -4.28 -8.60 8.42
C ALA A 272 -4.55 -7.83 7.12
N ARG A 273 -4.65 -8.54 6.00
CA ARG A 273 -4.86 -7.90 4.70
C ARG A 273 -6.29 -7.44 4.51
N THR A 274 -7.27 -8.25 4.88
CA THR A 274 -8.71 -7.89 4.78
C THR A 274 -9.06 -6.78 5.76
N TYR A 275 -8.46 -6.76 6.95
CA TYR A 275 -8.59 -5.65 7.90
C TYR A 275 -8.18 -4.32 7.28
N ARG A 276 -7.02 -4.24 6.61
CA ARG A 276 -6.57 -2.99 5.99
C ARG A 276 -7.51 -2.50 4.89
N PHE A 277 -8.07 -3.39 4.10
CA PHE A 277 -9.07 -3.01 3.10
C PHE A 277 -10.34 -2.47 3.75
N LEU A 278 -10.85 -3.18 4.74
CA LEU A 278 -12.02 -2.77 5.50
C LEU A 278 -11.83 -1.39 6.14
N PHE A 279 -10.69 -1.18 6.81
CA PHE A 279 -10.38 0.09 7.47
C PHE A 279 -10.33 1.24 6.46
N ARG A 280 -9.65 1.07 5.33
CA ARG A 280 -9.55 2.06 4.25
C ARG A 280 -10.90 2.36 3.61
N GLN A 281 -11.70 1.34 3.33
CA GLN A 281 -13.07 1.51 2.82
C GLN A 281 -13.94 2.29 3.81
N SER A 282 -13.82 1.98 5.11
CA SER A 282 -14.55 2.67 6.17
C SER A 282 -14.13 4.13 6.29
N MET A 283 -12.83 4.42 6.16
CA MET A 283 -12.31 5.78 6.18
C MET A 283 -12.75 6.55 4.94
N GLN A 284 -12.62 5.96 3.76
CA GLN A 284 -13.05 6.59 2.50
C GLN A 284 -14.55 6.86 2.49
N LYS A 285 -15.36 5.94 3.04
CA LYS A 285 -16.81 6.16 3.17
C LYS A 285 -17.12 7.38 4.02
N TYR A 286 -16.44 7.54 5.16
CA TYR A 286 -16.61 8.73 5.99
C TYR A 286 -16.14 10.00 5.25
N ILE A 287 -14.95 10.00 4.65
CA ILE A 287 -14.45 11.16 3.90
C ILE A 287 -15.40 11.55 2.76
N ASN A 288 -16.04 10.58 2.11
CA ASN A 288 -17.00 10.85 1.04
C ASN A 288 -18.32 11.49 1.54
N THR A 289 -18.62 11.47 2.83
CA THR A 289 -19.76 12.20 3.39
C THR A 289 -19.47 13.69 3.60
N LEU A 290 -18.20 14.08 3.54
CA LEU A 290 -17.78 15.45 3.78
C LEU A 290 -17.90 16.29 2.49
N SER A 291 -18.50 17.46 2.61
CA SER A 291 -18.60 18.43 1.50
C SER A 291 -17.32 19.25 1.31
N GLU A 292 -16.59 19.49 2.40
CA GLU A 292 -15.40 20.33 2.45
C GLU A 292 -14.19 19.53 2.99
N PRO A 293 -12.96 19.97 2.67
CA PRO A 293 -11.76 19.38 3.26
C PRO A 293 -11.75 19.45 4.79
N ILE A 294 -11.19 18.44 5.41
CA ILE A 294 -11.09 18.32 6.86
C ILE A 294 -9.61 18.19 7.28
N ASN A 295 -9.22 18.76 8.41
CA ASN A 295 -7.88 18.51 8.94
C ASN A 295 -7.78 17.12 9.59
N LEU A 296 -6.54 16.65 9.77
CA LEU A 296 -6.30 15.28 10.23
C LEU A 296 -6.85 15.01 11.64
N VAL A 297 -6.80 15.98 12.54
CA VAL A 297 -7.33 15.84 13.91
C VAL A 297 -8.85 15.72 13.91
N ASP A 298 -9.51 16.58 13.15
CA ASP A 298 -10.96 16.54 13.03
C ASP A 298 -11.42 15.30 12.23
N LEU A 299 -10.62 14.81 11.27
CA LEU A 299 -10.86 13.53 10.59
C LEU A 299 -10.86 12.37 11.59
N GLN A 300 -9.88 12.32 12.50
CA GLN A 300 -9.79 11.30 13.55
C GLN A 300 -11.02 11.33 14.47
N LYS A 301 -11.37 12.51 14.96
CA LYS A 301 -12.55 12.69 15.82
C LYS A 301 -13.86 12.31 15.08
N GLY A 302 -14.05 12.87 13.90
CA GLY A 302 -15.27 12.68 13.13
C GLY A 302 -15.46 11.25 12.63
N PHE A 303 -14.38 10.55 12.27
CA PHE A 303 -14.43 9.13 11.92
C PHE A 303 -15.01 8.28 13.07
N LYS A 304 -14.53 8.51 14.29
CA LYS A 304 -14.99 7.78 15.47
C LYS A 304 -16.47 8.05 15.76
N VAL A 305 -16.87 9.32 15.79
CA VAL A 305 -18.27 9.70 15.99
C VAL A 305 -19.17 9.09 14.92
N TYR A 306 -18.82 9.23 13.65
CA TYR A 306 -19.59 8.68 12.53
C TYR A 306 -19.84 7.18 12.66
N TRP A 307 -18.82 6.41 13.07
CA TRP A 307 -18.97 4.97 13.16
C TRP A 307 -19.67 4.52 14.45
N HIS A 308 -19.54 5.23 15.57
CA HIS A 308 -20.34 4.97 16.78
C HIS A 308 -21.84 5.25 16.56
N GLU A 309 -22.20 6.17 15.66
CA GLU A 309 -23.60 6.40 15.27
C GLU A 309 -24.16 5.27 14.37
N GLN A 310 -23.30 4.56 13.65
CA GLN A 310 -23.71 3.52 12.68
C GLN A 310 -23.65 2.10 13.25
N LEU A 311 -22.94 1.89 14.35
CA LEU A 311 -22.59 0.59 14.91
C LEU A 311 -22.81 0.60 16.42
N THR A 312 -23.12 -0.57 16.97
CA THR A 312 -23.00 -0.78 18.41
C THR A 312 -21.52 -0.77 18.83
N ASP A 313 -21.23 -0.53 20.11
CA ASP A 313 -19.85 -0.56 20.63
C ASP A 313 -19.16 -1.89 20.29
N GLU A 314 -19.85 -3.03 20.46
CA GLU A 314 -19.30 -4.34 20.12
C GLU A 314 -18.95 -4.46 18.62
N GLU A 315 -19.82 -4.01 17.74
CA GLU A 315 -19.58 -4.01 16.30
C GLU A 315 -18.43 -3.07 15.92
N TYR A 316 -18.32 -1.90 16.57
CA TYR A 316 -17.25 -0.94 16.36
C TYR A 316 -15.88 -1.53 16.72
N TYR A 317 -15.75 -2.10 17.92
CA TYR A 317 -14.50 -2.75 18.34
C TYR A 317 -14.16 -3.96 17.49
N ASN A 318 -15.13 -4.81 17.17
CA ASN A 318 -14.91 -5.95 16.29
C ASN A 318 -14.47 -5.54 14.89
N ARG A 319 -15.01 -4.45 14.36
CA ARG A 319 -14.67 -3.96 13.01
C ARG A 319 -13.29 -3.37 12.95
N PHE A 320 -12.90 -2.55 13.91
CA PHE A 320 -11.69 -1.73 13.86
C PHE A 320 -10.53 -2.25 14.72
N LEU A 321 -10.67 -3.35 15.42
CA LEU A 321 -9.57 -3.98 16.14
C LEU A 321 -8.50 -4.45 15.15
N PRO A 322 -7.24 -3.92 15.25
CA PRO A 322 -6.16 -4.32 14.35
C PRO A 322 -5.87 -5.82 14.39
N ALA A 323 -5.54 -6.38 13.23
CA ALA A 323 -5.32 -7.82 13.09
C ALA A 323 -4.11 -8.34 13.87
N ASP A 324 -3.10 -7.51 14.08
CA ASP A 324 -1.92 -7.83 14.90
C ASP A 324 -2.27 -8.01 16.39
N LEU A 325 -3.39 -7.43 16.83
CA LEU A 325 -3.93 -7.56 18.17
C LEU A 325 -4.98 -8.67 18.29
N ALA A 326 -5.55 -9.10 17.19
CA ALA A 326 -6.54 -10.18 17.18
C ALA A 326 -5.97 -11.52 17.69
N LYS A 327 -4.65 -11.69 17.72
CA LYS A 327 -3.95 -12.82 18.35
C LYS A 327 -4.11 -12.87 19.88
N HIS A 328 -4.50 -11.75 20.49
CA HIS A 328 -4.85 -11.71 21.90
C HIS A 328 -6.34 -12.05 22.08
N ILE A 329 -6.68 -13.30 21.78
CA ILE A 329 -8.03 -13.90 22.04
C ILE A 329 -8.46 -13.64 23.49
N ASP A 330 -7.53 -13.60 24.42
CA ASP A 330 -7.76 -13.26 25.83
C ASP A 330 -8.34 -11.85 26.02
N LEU A 331 -8.07 -10.90 25.14
CA LEU A 331 -8.67 -9.56 25.21
C LEU A 331 -10.17 -9.59 24.88
N ARG A 332 -10.58 -10.38 23.90
CA ARG A 332 -12.01 -10.57 23.59
C ARG A 332 -12.74 -11.33 24.70
N LYS A 333 -12.10 -12.35 25.26
CA LYS A 333 -12.65 -13.10 26.41
C LYS A 333 -12.79 -12.16 27.61
N ASN A 334 -11.78 -11.34 27.89
CA ASN A 334 -11.83 -10.38 28.98
C ASN A 334 -12.87 -9.28 28.76
N TYR A 335 -13.08 -8.83 27.52
CA TYR A 335 -14.18 -7.91 27.18
C TYR A 335 -15.55 -8.51 27.50
N ARG A 336 -15.79 -9.78 27.14
CA ARG A 336 -17.04 -10.49 27.44
C ARG A 336 -17.22 -10.84 28.92
N ILE A 337 -16.12 -11.03 29.66
CA ILE A 337 -16.14 -11.47 31.05
C ILE A 337 -16.20 -10.30 32.03
N SER A 338 -15.49 -9.17 31.76
CA SER A 338 -15.39 -8.07 32.73
C SER A 338 -16.54 -7.08 32.71
N GLY A 339 -17.41 -7.11 31.68
CA GLY A 339 -18.55 -6.19 31.58
C GLY A 339 -18.19 -4.73 31.40
N GLU A 340 -19.18 -3.88 31.13
CA GLU A 340 -19.01 -2.43 31.06
C GLU A 340 -18.69 -1.87 32.46
N GLY A 341 -17.69 -0.98 32.55
CA GLY A 341 -17.37 -0.18 33.74
C GLY A 341 -16.21 -0.70 34.60
N SER A 342 -15.39 -1.65 34.12
CA SER A 342 -14.14 -1.99 34.80
C SER A 342 -13.02 -1.03 34.39
N ASP A 343 -12.06 -0.73 35.31
CA ASP A 343 -10.87 0.09 35.01
C ASP A 343 -10.08 -0.42 33.79
N PHE A 344 -10.11 -1.74 33.56
CA PHE A 344 -9.52 -2.37 32.40
C PHE A 344 -10.23 -1.95 31.09
N MET A 345 -11.55 -1.88 31.10
CA MET A 345 -12.32 -1.50 29.92
C MET A 345 -12.14 -0.03 29.55
N GLU A 346 -12.04 0.85 30.53
CA GLU A 346 -11.77 2.27 30.28
C GLU A 346 -10.37 2.46 29.68
N SER A 347 -9.38 1.79 30.25
CA SER A 347 -8.01 1.78 29.70
C SER A 347 -7.97 1.20 28.30
N PHE A 348 -8.66 0.08 28.05
CA PHE A 348 -8.75 -0.53 26.72
C PHE A 348 -9.39 0.43 25.71
N LYS A 349 -10.53 1.03 26.04
CA LYS A 349 -11.21 2.00 25.16
C LYS A 349 -10.28 3.15 24.79
N HIS A 350 -9.61 3.72 25.77
CA HIS A 350 -8.68 4.82 25.55
C HIS A 350 -7.52 4.45 24.60
N GLU A 351 -6.84 3.33 24.86
CA GLU A 351 -5.74 2.87 24.00
C GLU A 351 -6.23 2.46 22.60
N PHE A 352 -7.42 1.87 22.51
CA PHE A 352 -8.03 1.51 21.24
C PHE A 352 -8.31 2.75 20.39
N GLU A 353 -8.86 3.81 20.95
CA GLU A 353 -9.11 5.06 20.26
C GLU A 353 -7.80 5.71 19.78
N LEU A 354 -6.76 5.69 20.60
CA LEU A 354 -5.42 6.15 20.18
C LEU A 354 -4.86 5.30 19.02
N ARG A 355 -5.12 3.99 19.03
CA ARG A 355 -4.71 3.12 17.94
C ARG A 355 -5.48 3.39 16.65
N VAL A 356 -6.76 3.68 16.72
CA VAL A 356 -7.58 4.10 15.56
C VAL A 356 -7.04 5.42 15.00
N ASP A 357 -6.74 6.39 15.86
CA ASP A 357 -6.13 7.66 15.46
C ASP A 357 -4.80 7.45 14.74
N TRP A 358 -3.96 6.52 15.23
CA TRP A 358 -2.72 6.14 14.58
C TRP A 358 -2.92 5.51 13.20
N GLU A 359 -3.88 4.60 13.04
CA GLU A 359 -4.17 3.98 11.74
C GLU A 359 -4.63 5.03 10.72
N ILE A 360 -5.46 6.00 11.15
CA ILE A 360 -5.88 7.13 10.29
C ILE A 360 -4.69 8.02 9.93
N LEU A 361 -3.89 8.41 10.93
CA LEU A 361 -2.70 9.23 10.71
C LEU A 361 -1.74 8.56 9.72
N SER A 362 -1.47 7.28 9.91
CA SER A 362 -0.49 6.56 9.10
C SER A 362 -0.86 6.48 7.62
N GLU A 363 -2.15 6.51 7.27
CA GLU A 363 -2.61 6.52 5.86
C GLU A 363 -2.18 7.79 5.11
N PHE A 364 -2.07 8.92 5.80
CA PHE A 364 -1.68 10.21 5.21
C PHE A 364 -0.28 10.68 5.61
N ALA A 365 0.28 10.16 6.70
CA ALA A 365 1.54 10.64 7.27
C ALA A 365 2.70 9.62 7.19
N LEU A 366 2.49 8.42 6.70
CA LEU A 366 3.52 7.39 6.59
C LEU A 366 3.55 6.74 5.21
N THR A 367 3.18 7.50 4.19
CA THR A 367 2.97 6.99 2.83
C THR A 367 4.26 6.48 2.19
N ALA A 368 5.43 6.96 2.58
CA ALA A 368 6.71 6.43 2.07
C ALA A 368 6.94 4.96 2.44
N GLN A 369 6.32 4.47 3.53
CA GLN A 369 6.48 3.10 4.02
C GLN A 369 5.25 2.24 3.76
N LEU A 370 4.07 2.84 3.78
CA LEU A 370 2.82 2.13 3.53
C LEU A 370 2.47 2.13 2.05
N GLY A 371 2.22 0.94 1.53
CA GLY A 371 1.74 0.77 0.16
C GLY A 371 0.22 0.85 0.08
N ARG A 372 -0.29 1.33 -1.08
CA ARG A 372 -1.73 1.34 -1.40
C ARG A 372 -2.58 2.14 -0.43
N THR A 373 -2.03 3.21 0.15
CA THR A 373 -2.78 4.14 0.99
C THR A 373 -3.87 4.84 0.16
N LEU A 374 -4.83 5.48 0.82
CA LEU A 374 -5.86 6.28 0.14
C LEU A 374 -5.23 7.33 -0.77
N GLU A 375 -4.16 7.97 -0.31
CA GLU A 375 -3.42 8.97 -1.09
C GLU A 375 -2.71 8.35 -2.30
N LYS A 376 -1.91 7.28 -2.12
CA LYS A 376 -1.20 6.63 -3.23
C LYS A 376 -2.12 6.05 -4.31
N THR A 377 -3.34 5.72 -3.95
CA THR A 377 -4.33 5.16 -4.88
C THR A 377 -5.23 6.21 -5.50
N GLY A 378 -5.14 7.47 -5.05
CA GLY A 378 -5.97 8.56 -5.54
C GLY A 378 -7.41 8.53 -5.04
N ALA A 379 -7.69 7.84 -3.92
CA ALA A 379 -9.02 7.84 -3.31
C ALA A 379 -9.27 9.12 -2.52
N SER A 380 -8.29 9.56 -1.74
CA SER A 380 -8.27 10.84 -1.02
C SER A 380 -6.83 11.31 -0.90
N ALA A 381 -6.59 12.60 -0.80
CA ALA A 381 -5.24 13.15 -0.70
C ALA A 381 -5.14 14.26 0.33
N SER A 382 -3.93 14.47 0.82
CA SER A 382 -3.62 15.52 1.77
C SER A 382 -3.03 16.75 1.09
N PHE A 383 -3.10 17.91 1.78
CA PHE A 383 -2.48 19.16 1.35
C PHE A 383 -2.21 20.07 2.55
N PHE A 384 -1.39 21.11 2.32
CA PHE A 384 -1.13 22.20 3.26
C PHE A 384 -1.74 23.49 2.72
N LYS A 385 -2.29 24.32 3.61
CA LYS A 385 -2.80 25.64 3.24
C LYS A 385 -1.64 26.60 2.94
N ARG A 386 -1.71 27.30 1.82
CA ARG A 386 -0.67 28.22 1.39
C ARG A 386 -0.45 29.38 2.37
N ASP A 387 -1.51 29.89 2.97
CA ASP A 387 -1.45 31.08 3.82
C ASP A 387 -0.51 30.90 5.01
N LEU A 388 -0.53 29.70 5.62
CA LEU A 388 0.37 29.37 6.75
C LEU A 388 1.86 29.34 6.32
N LEU A 389 2.14 28.85 5.10
CA LEU A 389 3.49 28.83 4.57
C LEU A 389 3.97 30.25 4.18
N ALA A 390 3.04 31.11 3.74
CA ALA A 390 3.31 32.51 3.48
C ALA A 390 3.65 33.28 4.78
N GLU A 391 3.00 32.92 5.90
CA GLU A 391 3.33 33.46 7.22
C GLU A 391 4.73 33.06 7.66
N VAL A 392 5.13 31.79 7.47
CA VAL A 392 6.51 31.34 7.70
C VAL A 392 7.51 32.17 6.88
N TYR A 393 7.20 32.43 5.60
CA TYR A 393 8.06 33.26 4.76
C TYR A 393 8.17 34.69 5.31
N ALA A 394 7.06 35.31 5.67
CA ALA A 394 7.05 36.68 6.20
C ALA A 394 7.91 36.81 7.46
N HIS A 395 7.88 35.84 8.36
CA HIS A 395 8.73 35.81 9.56
C HIS A 395 10.20 35.54 9.25
N MET A 396 10.51 34.81 8.14
CA MET A 396 11.89 34.53 7.73
C MET A 396 12.57 35.70 6.99
N VAL A 397 11.82 36.56 6.30
CA VAL A 397 12.37 37.64 5.46
C VAL A 397 13.36 38.55 6.17
N PRO A 398 13.09 39.05 7.41
CA PRO A 398 14.06 39.88 8.13
C PRO A 398 15.38 39.16 8.32
N TRP A 399 15.33 37.95 8.85
CA TRP A 399 16.51 37.15 9.12
C TRP A 399 17.31 36.82 7.83
N LEU A 400 16.61 36.49 6.73
CA LEU A 400 17.26 36.24 5.43
C LEU A 400 18.03 37.46 4.93
N LYS A 401 17.49 38.66 5.08
CA LYS A 401 18.16 39.91 4.70
C LYS A 401 19.37 40.21 5.58
N GLU A 402 19.26 39.99 6.90
CA GLU A 402 20.36 40.19 7.84
C GLU A 402 21.52 39.21 7.59
N ASN A 403 21.25 38.02 7.02
CA ASN A 403 22.26 37.01 6.75
C ASN A 403 22.69 36.95 5.27
N ALA A 404 22.54 38.05 4.52
CA ALA A 404 22.96 38.19 3.12
C ALA A 404 22.35 37.12 2.17
N MET A 405 21.08 36.75 2.41
CA MET A 405 20.29 35.81 1.59
C MET A 405 19.19 36.55 0.81
N GLU A 406 19.48 37.72 0.27
CA GLU A 406 18.53 38.60 -0.43
C GLU A 406 17.83 37.90 -1.61
N ARG A 407 18.53 37.00 -2.32
CA ARG A 407 17.98 36.24 -3.43
C ARG A 407 16.82 35.35 -2.95
N ILE A 408 16.96 34.72 -1.78
CA ILE A 408 15.92 33.89 -1.17
C ILE A 408 14.81 34.78 -0.61
N ALA A 409 15.16 35.88 0.08
CA ALA A 409 14.23 36.85 0.62
C ALA A 409 13.40 37.60 -0.47
N GLY A 410 13.85 37.61 -1.70
CA GLY A 410 13.17 38.24 -2.85
C GLY A 410 12.24 37.28 -3.61
N ASN A 411 12.16 36.00 -3.26
CA ASN A 411 11.40 35.02 -4.03
C ASN A 411 10.46 34.17 -3.13
N GLU A 412 9.34 34.79 -2.74
CA GLU A 412 8.31 34.15 -1.91
C GLU A 412 7.84 32.81 -2.50
N SER A 413 7.53 32.78 -3.79
CA SER A 413 6.96 31.60 -4.43
C SER A 413 7.90 30.37 -4.34
N THR A 414 9.20 30.58 -4.60
CA THR A 414 10.21 29.52 -4.49
C THR A 414 10.41 29.10 -3.04
N PHE A 415 10.44 30.06 -2.10
CA PHE A 415 10.58 29.75 -0.68
C PHE A 415 9.41 28.93 -0.16
N ILE A 416 8.18 29.32 -0.45
CA ILE A 416 6.98 28.58 -0.03
C ILE A 416 6.99 27.15 -0.60
N ARG A 417 7.36 26.96 -1.86
CA ARG A 417 7.48 25.62 -2.45
C ARG A 417 8.61 24.79 -1.85
N TYR A 418 9.71 25.44 -1.45
CA TYR A 418 10.77 24.75 -0.71
C TYR A 418 10.27 24.23 0.65
N VAL A 419 9.58 25.07 1.42
CA VAL A 419 8.97 24.68 2.70
C VAL A 419 7.92 23.58 2.48
N TYR A 420 7.10 23.70 1.44
CA TYR A 420 6.14 22.66 1.06
C TYR A 420 6.83 21.31 0.80
N GLY A 421 7.92 21.28 0.05
CA GLY A 421 8.70 20.06 -0.20
C GLY A 421 9.25 19.43 1.09
N ILE A 422 9.74 20.25 2.01
CA ILE A 422 10.17 19.80 3.36
C ILE A 422 9.00 19.15 4.11
N LEU A 423 7.84 19.81 4.15
CA LEU A 423 6.66 19.28 4.83
C LEU A 423 6.17 17.98 4.21
N GLN A 424 6.19 17.86 2.89
CA GLN A 424 5.84 16.61 2.20
C GLN A 424 6.80 15.48 2.56
N ARG A 425 8.11 15.75 2.65
CA ARG A 425 9.06 14.76 3.12
C ARG A 425 8.80 14.36 4.56
N MET A 426 8.67 15.33 5.46
CA MET A 426 8.38 15.10 6.87
C MET A 426 7.12 14.24 7.03
N ARG A 427 6.03 14.64 6.41
CA ARG A 427 4.74 13.95 6.44
C ARG A 427 4.85 12.51 5.94
N THR A 428 5.41 12.31 4.75
CA THR A 428 5.48 10.98 4.13
C THR A 428 6.37 10.00 4.89
N HIS A 429 7.32 10.49 5.70
CA HIS A 429 8.22 9.70 6.54
C HIS A 429 7.74 9.57 8.00
N GLY A 430 6.59 10.14 8.34
CA GLY A 430 5.95 9.97 9.63
C GLY A 430 6.35 11.00 10.69
N ALA A 431 6.98 12.11 10.31
CA ALA A 431 7.29 13.22 11.22
C ALA A 431 6.03 14.07 11.48
N VAL A 432 4.99 13.45 12.03
CA VAL A 432 3.72 14.09 12.42
C VAL A 432 3.49 13.82 13.89
N ASP A 433 3.10 14.82 14.65
CA ASP A 433 2.91 14.66 16.09
C ASP A 433 1.75 13.72 16.43
N HIS A 434 1.98 12.82 17.39
CA HIS A 434 1.00 11.86 17.86
C HIS A 434 1.28 11.43 19.29
N PRO A 435 0.25 11.19 20.12
CA PRO A 435 0.41 10.76 21.51
C PRO A 435 1.27 9.51 21.71
N PHE A 436 1.32 8.58 20.75
CA PHE A 436 2.21 7.42 20.85
C PHE A 436 3.68 7.81 20.97
N PHE A 437 4.13 8.86 20.26
CA PHE A 437 5.50 9.35 20.43
C PHE A 437 5.74 9.92 21.82
N GLU A 438 4.75 10.61 22.38
CA GLU A 438 4.83 11.17 23.72
C GLU A 438 4.92 10.08 24.80
N MET A 439 4.13 9.03 24.70
CA MET A 439 4.20 7.87 25.60
C MET A 439 5.59 7.25 25.61
N TYR A 440 6.16 7.00 24.45
CA TYR A 440 7.52 6.45 24.34
C TYR A 440 8.59 7.39 24.88
N ARG A 441 8.45 8.68 24.63
CA ARG A 441 9.37 9.70 25.13
C ARG A 441 9.37 9.81 26.65
N LYS A 442 8.20 9.79 27.28
CA LYS A 442 8.05 9.90 28.74
C LYS A 442 8.57 8.67 29.49
N GLU A 443 8.25 7.48 29.02
CA GLU A 443 8.57 6.24 29.74
C GLU A 443 10.02 5.78 29.56
N TYR A 444 10.61 6.01 28.39
CA TYR A 444 11.89 5.39 28.06
C TYR A 444 13.02 6.36 27.80
N LEU A 445 12.76 7.67 27.78
CA LEU A 445 13.73 8.72 27.43
C LEU A 445 14.48 8.43 26.11
N ASN A 446 13.97 7.48 25.31
CA ASN A 446 14.70 6.89 24.22
C ASN A 446 13.73 6.48 23.11
N GLN A 447 13.81 7.15 21.96
CA GLN A 447 13.08 6.82 20.74
C GLN A 447 13.30 5.36 20.27
N TYR A 448 14.32 4.69 20.80
CA TYR A 448 14.61 3.28 20.51
C TYR A 448 13.55 2.31 21.01
N ALA A 449 12.77 2.69 21.99
CA ALA A 449 11.73 1.84 22.53
C ALA A 449 10.63 1.53 21.48
N LEU A 450 10.38 2.43 20.53
CA LEU A 450 9.49 2.17 19.39
C LEU A 450 9.95 1.00 18.51
N ASN A 451 11.23 0.62 18.57
CA ASN A 451 11.82 -0.40 17.72
C ASN A 451 11.78 -1.82 18.30
N TRP A 452 11.75 -1.97 19.62
CA TRP A 452 12.25 -3.20 20.22
C TRP A 452 11.26 -3.95 21.06
N THR A 453 10.23 -3.31 21.55
CA THR A 453 9.37 -3.97 22.50
C THR A 453 7.93 -3.82 22.11
N TYR A 454 7.35 -4.93 21.82
CA TYR A 454 6.04 -5.26 22.24
C TYR A 454 6.01 -5.07 23.77
N ASP A 455 5.85 -3.84 24.21
CA ASP A 455 5.67 -3.60 25.63
C ASP A 455 4.32 -4.13 26.05
N ARG A 456 4.33 -5.19 26.83
CA ARG A 456 3.11 -5.84 27.34
C ARG A 456 2.23 -4.90 28.19
N ARG A 457 2.74 -3.74 28.59
CA ARG A 457 2.00 -2.72 29.32
C ARG A 457 1.11 -1.87 28.40
N HIS A 458 1.48 -1.76 27.11
CA HIS A 458 0.73 -1.03 26.10
C HIS A 458 0.42 -1.95 24.92
N PHE A 459 -0.50 -2.85 25.11
CA PHE A 459 -0.81 -3.94 24.19
C PHE A 459 -1.39 -3.49 22.84
N LEU A 460 -1.83 -2.24 22.74
CA LEU A 460 -2.37 -1.67 21.50
C LEU A 460 -1.33 -0.92 20.64
N ASN A 461 -0.09 -0.89 21.06
CA ASN A 461 0.97 -0.24 20.30
C ASN A 461 1.17 -0.88 18.92
N PRO A 462 1.35 -0.06 17.87
CA PRO A 462 1.61 -0.58 16.53
C PRO A 462 2.98 -1.30 16.50
N TYR A 463 2.99 -2.49 15.88
CA TYR A 463 4.22 -3.25 15.69
C TYR A 463 4.94 -2.78 14.42
N PHE A 464 6.14 -2.28 14.57
CA PHE A 464 6.96 -1.79 13.45
C PHE A 464 7.98 -2.80 12.90
N GLY A 465 8.01 -4.02 13.39
CA GLY A 465 8.91 -5.07 12.92
C GLY A 465 10.41 -4.76 13.07
N GLY A 466 11.24 -5.77 13.34
CA GLY A 466 12.68 -5.58 13.43
C GLY A 466 13.30 -5.16 12.09
N GLY A 467 14.06 -4.08 12.07
CA GLY A 467 14.78 -3.59 10.89
C GLY A 467 13.93 -2.79 9.89
N VAL A 468 12.67 -2.56 10.17
CA VAL A 468 11.80 -1.71 9.35
C VAL A 468 11.89 -0.26 9.83
N HIS A 469 11.86 0.64 8.88
CA HIS A 469 11.84 2.08 9.09
C HIS A 469 10.55 2.49 9.81
N PHE A 470 10.63 2.77 11.09
CA PHE A 470 9.52 3.38 11.80
C PHE A 470 9.46 4.90 11.51
N PRO A 471 8.37 5.59 11.91
CA PRO A 471 8.25 7.03 11.70
C PRO A 471 9.46 7.77 12.24
N LYS A 472 10.03 8.67 11.44
CA LYS A 472 11.21 9.45 11.80
C LYS A 472 10.83 10.90 11.99
N LEU A 473 10.99 11.39 13.22
CA LEU A 473 10.98 12.82 13.49
C LEU A 473 12.19 13.48 12.84
N VAL A 474 12.11 14.79 12.63
CA VAL A 474 13.24 15.55 12.06
C VAL A 474 14.11 16.11 13.16
N GLY A 475 15.42 15.95 13.01
CA GLY A 475 16.41 16.44 13.97
C GLY A 475 17.25 17.56 13.39
N THR A 476 17.52 18.59 14.24
CA THR A 476 18.43 19.69 13.91
C THR A 476 19.69 19.68 14.78
N PHE A 477 19.90 18.65 15.57
CA PHE A 477 21.07 18.54 16.43
C PHE A 477 21.67 17.12 16.38
N HIS A 478 22.96 17.02 16.07
CA HIS A 478 23.70 15.77 16.06
C HIS A 478 24.17 15.42 17.48
N ASN A 479 23.54 14.42 18.09
CA ASN A 479 23.98 13.85 19.36
C ASN A 479 24.08 12.32 19.25
N GLY A 480 25.29 11.78 19.39
CA GLY A 480 25.54 10.34 19.42
C GLY A 480 24.94 9.58 18.22
N ARG A 481 24.03 8.62 18.49
CA ARG A 481 23.39 7.77 17.48
C ARG A 481 22.10 8.33 16.87
N ASN A 482 21.72 9.55 17.20
CA ASN A 482 20.45 10.15 16.75
C ASN A 482 20.30 10.16 15.21
N HIS A 483 21.41 10.21 14.46
CA HIS A 483 21.40 10.19 13.00
C HIS A 483 20.83 8.88 12.38
N GLU A 484 20.75 7.81 13.15
CA GLU A 484 20.13 6.55 12.67
C GLU A 484 18.62 6.55 12.85
N LEU A 485 18.11 7.34 13.81
CA LEU A 485 16.71 7.35 14.23
C LEU A 485 15.92 8.52 13.69
N LEU A 486 16.58 9.66 13.49
CA LEU A 486 15.98 10.89 13.00
C LEU A 486 16.27 11.08 11.52
N ASP A 487 15.39 11.78 10.83
CA ASP A 487 15.69 12.37 9.52
C ASP A 487 16.42 13.71 9.79
N MET A 488 17.73 13.73 9.58
CA MET A 488 18.54 14.88 9.96
C MET A 488 18.42 16.00 8.94
N ALA A 489 17.87 17.14 9.38
CA ALA A 489 17.77 18.35 8.56
C ALA A 489 19.11 19.08 8.39
N VAL A 490 20.00 18.98 9.37
CA VAL A 490 21.30 19.65 9.40
C VAL A 490 22.44 18.75 8.97
N MET A 491 23.47 19.31 8.37
CA MET A 491 24.68 18.61 7.96
C MET A 491 25.61 18.35 9.17
N ARG A 492 26.38 17.25 9.10
CA ARG A 492 27.48 17.02 10.04
C ARG A 492 28.63 17.99 9.77
N GLY A 493 29.50 18.14 10.77
CA GLY A 493 30.68 19.00 10.67
C GLY A 493 31.68 18.62 9.55
N ASP A 494 31.54 17.43 8.95
CA ASP A 494 32.31 16.98 7.78
C ASP A 494 31.71 17.40 6.42
N ASN A 495 30.74 18.34 6.43
CA ASN A 495 29.97 18.79 5.26
C ASN A 495 29.23 17.69 4.51
N LYS A 496 28.95 16.57 5.16
CA LYS A 496 28.15 15.50 4.55
C LYS A 496 26.72 15.98 4.34
N GLN A 497 26.36 16.08 3.06
CA GLN A 497 25.04 16.56 2.64
C GLN A 497 23.91 15.65 3.12
N THR A 498 22.81 16.29 3.52
CA THR A 498 21.53 15.65 3.83
C THR A 498 20.58 15.74 2.63
N TRP A 499 19.42 15.10 2.72
CA TRP A 499 18.37 15.31 1.72
C TRP A 499 17.97 16.80 1.67
N TYR A 500 17.87 17.46 2.81
CA TYR A 500 17.43 18.84 2.93
C TYR A 500 18.43 19.82 2.28
N SER A 501 19.73 19.60 2.45
CA SER A 501 20.76 20.45 1.83
C SER A 501 20.82 20.25 0.31
N ASN A 502 20.67 19.01 -0.17
CA ASN A 502 20.60 18.74 -1.60
C ASN A 502 19.33 19.32 -2.23
N TYR A 503 18.17 19.17 -1.56
CA TYR A 503 16.93 19.77 -2.03
C TYR A 503 16.97 21.29 -2.05
N PHE A 504 17.64 21.91 -1.07
CA PHE A 504 17.92 23.35 -1.05
C PHE A 504 18.71 23.79 -2.29
N ILE A 505 19.79 23.07 -2.63
CA ILE A 505 20.61 23.36 -3.80
C ILE A 505 19.80 23.33 -5.09
N GLU A 506 18.96 22.32 -5.25
CA GLU A 506 18.14 22.17 -6.47
C GLU A 506 17.06 23.26 -6.57
N VAL A 507 16.40 23.62 -5.45
CA VAL A 507 15.31 24.61 -5.47
C VAL A 507 15.81 26.04 -5.63
N PHE A 508 16.89 26.41 -4.91
CA PHE A 508 17.42 27.78 -4.95
C PHE A 508 18.58 27.97 -5.90
N GLU A 509 19.07 26.89 -6.52
CA GLU A 509 20.28 26.90 -7.37
C GLU A 509 21.49 27.56 -6.67
N ASP A 510 21.60 27.32 -5.36
CA ASP A 510 22.63 27.91 -4.52
C ASP A 510 23.50 26.84 -3.82
N PRO A 511 24.51 26.33 -4.53
CA PRO A 511 25.43 25.36 -3.95
C PRO A 511 26.39 25.97 -2.91
N TRP A 512 26.53 27.29 -2.86
CA TRP A 512 27.41 27.95 -1.90
C TRP A 512 26.84 27.84 -0.48
N ILE A 513 25.57 28.17 -0.29
CA ILE A 513 24.88 28.00 0.99
C ILE A 513 24.66 26.50 1.25
N GLY A 514 24.11 25.78 0.30
CA GLY A 514 23.69 24.39 0.47
C GLY A 514 24.81 23.39 0.74
N LYS A 515 26.08 23.72 0.42
CA LYS A 515 27.27 22.92 0.76
C LYS A 515 28.04 23.42 1.98
N ASN A 516 27.72 24.59 2.49
CA ASN A 516 28.36 25.16 3.67
C ASN A 516 27.58 24.76 4.91
N SER A 517 28.14 23.86 5.72
CA SER A 517 27.43 23.32 6.90
C SER A 517 27.05 24.40 7.91
N ALA A 518 27.85 25.45 8.10
CA ALA A 518 27.52 26.51 9.06
C ALA A 518 26.32 27.32 8.58
N LEU A 519 26.38 27.88 7.37
CA LEU A 519 25.31 28.71 6.82
C LEU A 519 24.00 27.94 6.64
N PHE A 520 24.09 26.74 6.10
CA PHE A 520 22.92 25.91 5.85
C PHE A 520 22.26 25.45 7.17
N ASN A 521 23.06 25.04 8.15
CA ASN A 521 22.53 24.60 9.44
C ASN A 521 21.86 25.75 10.20
N ASP A 522 22.46 26.97 10.18
CA ASP A 522 21.86 28.15 10.77
C ASP A 522 20.50 28.49 10.10
N PHE A 523 20.48 28.44 8.75
CA PHE A 523 19.24 28.62 8.00
C PHE A 523 18.17 27.58 8.39
N MET A 524 18.53 26.28 8.45
CA MET A 524 17.59 25.22 8.79
C MET A 524 17.08 25.33 10.23
N CYS A 525 17.96 25.63 11.19
CA CYS A 525 17.56 25.83 12.58
C CYS A 525 16.56 26.99 12.70
N LYS A 526 16.87 28.14 12.08
CA LYS A 526 15.96 29.30 12.09
C LYS A 526 14.64 28.99 11.40
N LEU A 527 14.66 28.30 10.25
CA LEU A 527 13.45 27.90 9.53
C LEU A 527 12.56 27.00 10.40
N PHE A 528 13.13 25.98 11.04
CA PHE A 528 12.36 25.06 11.88
C PHE A 528 11.80 25.76 13.12
N ASP A 529 12.60 26.62 13.77
CA ASP A 529 12.11 27.41 14.91
C ASP A 529 10.99 28.38 14.48
N THR A 530 11.11 29.02 13.32
CA THR A 530 10.04 29.86 12.77
C THR A 530 8.76 29.06 12.46
N MET A 531 8.88 27.86 11.92
CA MET A 531 7.72 26.99 11.71
C MET A 531 7.06 26.56 13.04
N VAL A 532 7.80 26.48 14.12
CA VAL A 532 7.24 26.25 15.47
C VAL A 532 6.57 27.54 16.00
N GLU A 533 7.17 28.70 15.81
CA GLU A 533 6.59 29.99 16.21
C GLU A 533 5.21 30.24 15.55
N VAL A 534 5.06 29.83 14.29
CA VAL A 534 3.81 29.93 13.53
C VAL A 534 2.82 28.78 13.88
N GLY A 535 3.25 27.78 14.66
CA GLY A 535 2.41 26.65 15.06
C GLY A 535 2.31 25.52 14.05
N LEU A 536 3.04 25.61 12.93
CA LEU A 536 3.06 24.56 11.88
C LEU A 536 3.76 23.28 12.36
N LEU A 537 4.78 23.41 13.18
CA LEU A 537 5.52 22.31 13.80
C LEU A 537 5.39 22.32 15.31
N THR A 538 5.51 21.15 15.90
CA THR A 538 5.76 20.95 17.32
C THR A 538 7.24 20.64 17.56
N LYS A 539 7.80 21.11 18.67
CA LYS A 539 9.19 20.87 19.07
C LYS A 539 9.24 20.14 20.39
N GLU A 540 9.98 19.06 20.42
CA GLU A 540 10.22 18.32 21.65
C GLU A 540 11.27 19.03 22.53
N VAL A 541 10.88 19.34 23.76
CA VAL A 541 11.73 20.11 24.69
C VAL A 541 12.84 19.26 25.31
N GLN A 542 12.64 17.96 25.51
CA GLN A 542 13.59 17.11 26.26
C GLN A 542 14.65 16.40 25.40
N GLY A 543 14.55 16.41 24.09
CA GLY A 543 15.44 15.68 23.18
C GLY A 543 16.44 16.53 22.40
N GLY A 544 16.47 17.84 22.57
CA GLY A 544 17.44 18.73 21.91
C GLY A 544 17.14 19.03 20.45
N GLY A 545 15.88 19.25 20.07
CA GLY A 545 15.51 19.74 18.74
C GLY A 545 14.97 18.68 17.80
N ASN A 546 13.99 17.91 18.25
CA ASN A 546 13.19 17.04 17.38
C ASN A 546 11.89 17.75 17.01
N TYR A 547 11.54 17.71 15.72
CA TYR A 547 10.40 18.40 15.17
C TYR A 547 9.43 17.42 14.51
N ALA A 548 8.14 17.70 14.70
CA ALA A 548 7.04 17.01 14.03
C ALA A 548 6.04 18.03 13.47
N ILE A 549 5.32 17.67 12.43
CA ILE A 549 4.23 18.48 11.89
C ILE A 549 3.05 18.43 12.88
N ASN A 550 2.45 19.57 13.16
CA ASN A 550 1.18 19.64 13.87
C ASN A 550 0.07 19.10 12.98
N PRO A 551 -0.62 17.99 13.35
CA PRO A 551 -1.61 17.33 12.51
C PRO A 551 -2.82 18.21 12.16
N GLU A 552 -3.09 19.30 12.89
CA GLU A 552 -4.15 20.26 12.57
C GLU A 552 -3.92 20.98 11.24
N HIS A 553 -2.69 21.02 10.75
CA HIS A 553 -2.34 21.67 9.48
C HIS A 553 -2.23 20.71 8.29
N ILE A 554 -2.49 19.43 8.48
CA ILE A 554 -2.61 18.44 7.40
C ILE A 554 -4.09 18.34 7.04
N TRP A 555 -4.45 18.86 5.86
CA TRP A 555 -5.83 18.84 5.35
C TRP A 555 -6.03 17.68 4.38
N ILE A 556 -7.20 17.05 4.41
CA ILE A 556 -7.58 15.89 3.60
C ILE A 556 -8.81 16.21 2.77
N SER A 557 -8.79 15.78 1.51
CA SER A 557 -9.90 15.94 0.56
C SER A 557 -10.10 14.66 -0.26
N ASN A 558 -11.35 14.37 -0.62
CA ASN A 558 -11.71 13.32 -1.60
C ASN A 558 -11.67 13.84 -3.04
N LYS A 559 -11.46 15.13 -3.26
CA LYS A 559 -11.27 15.73 -4.59
C LYS A 559 -9.79 15.70 -4.91
N VAL A 560 -9.37 14.74 -5.74
CA VAL A 560 -7.96 14.41 -6.00
C VAL A 560 -7.60 14.72 -7.44
N LYS A 561 -6.40 15.23 -7.65
CA LYS A 561 -5.74 15.33 -8.95
C LYS A 561 -4.40 14.60 -8.93
N HIS A 562 -3.95 14.17 -10.09
CA HIS A 562 -2.66 13.52 -10.27
C HIS A 562 -1.67 14.52 -10.84
N ILE A 563 -0.48 14.55 -10.26
CA ILE A 563 0.63 15.33 -10.78
C ILE A 563 1.80 14.42 -11.09
N GLN A 564 2.58 14.77 -12.09
CA GLN A 564 3.71 14.01 -12.56
C GLN A 564 4.92 14.90 -12.76
N CYS A 565 6.08 14.44 -12.36
CA CYS A 565 7.34 15.14 -12.65
C CYS A 565 7.64 15.05 -14.14
N ASP A 566 7.95 16.18 -14.76
CA ASP A 566 8.28 16.29 -16.18
C ASP A 566 9.55 15.52 -16.58
N THR A 567 10.46 15.31 -15.63
CA THR A 567 11.76 14.68 -15.86
C THR A 567 11.77 13.19 -15.46
N CYS A 568 11.54 12.85 -14.16
CA CYS A 568 11.65 11.46 -13.70
C CYS A 568 10.31 10.69 -13.73
N GLN A 569 9.24 11.32 -14.15
CA GLN A 569 7.90 10.75 -14.25
C GLN A 569 7.31 10.24 -12.91
N SER A 570 7.93 10.64 -11.79
CA SER A 570 7.39 10.34 -10.47
C SER A 570 5.99 10.93 -10.33
N ARG A 571 5.03 10.12 -9.89
CA ARG A 571 3.61 10.50 -9.75
C ARG A 571 3.26 10.72 -8.29
N LEU A 572 2.47 11.75 -8.04
CA LEU A 572 1.86 12.03 -6.75
C LEU A 572 0.36 12.27 -6.93
N CYS A 573 -0.41 11.85 -5.94
CA CYS A 573 -1.82 12.22 -5.81
C CYS A 573 -1.91 13.35 -4.79
N VAL A 574 -2.52 14.46 -5.17
CA VAL A 574 -2.70 15.64 -4.34
C VAL A 574 -4.15 16.10 -4.37
N ALA A 575 -4.56 16.82 -3.34
CA ALA A 575 -5.90 17.40 -3.33
C ALA A 575 -6.05 18.46 -4.45
N VAL A 576 -7.24 18.59 -5.02
CA VAL A 576 -7.52 19.65 -6.01
C VAL A 576 -7.27 21.04 -5.41
N GLN A 577 -7.49 21.19 -4.10
CA GLN A 577 -7.26 22.42 -3.36
C GLN A 577 -5.78 22.74 -3.12
N ASP A 578 -4.87 21.79 -3.39
CA ASP A 578 -3.45 22.01 -3.24
C ASP A 578 -2.93 22.97 -4.33
N GLN A 579 -2.64 24.20 -3.92
CA GLN A 579 -2.13 25.27 -4.78
C GLN A 579 -0.59 25.24 -4.92
N LEU A 580 0.09 24.42 -4.14
CA LEU A 580 1.55 24.44 -4.03
C LEU A 580 2.21 23.28 -4.78
N ALA A 581 1.50 22.17 -4.96
CA ALA A 581 2.04 20.94 -5.54
C ALA A 581 2.56 21.12 -6.97
N GLU A 582 1.82 21.87 -7.80
CA GLU A 582 2.26 22.19 -9.16
C GLU A 582 3.44 23.19 -9.15
N ASN A 583 4.36 22.98 -10.06
CA ASN A 583 5.63 23.73 -10.18
C ASN A 583 6.54 23.61 -8.93
N THR A 584 6.24 22.70 -8.01
CA THR A 584 7.18 22.33 -6.94
C THR A 584 8.25 21.41 -7.53
N HIS A 585 9.51 21.61 -7.12
CA HIS A 585 10.61 20.73 -7.49
C HIS A 585 10.35 19.30 -7.07
N CYS A 586 10.82 18.35 -7.88
CA CYS A 586 10.68 16.92 -7.60
C CYS A 586 11.23 16.59 -6.21
N LEU A 587 10.47 15.78 -5.46
CA LEU A 587 10.87 15.36 -4.11
C LEU A 587 12.05 14.36 -4.13
N ASP A 588 12.38 13.79 -5.29
CA ASP A 588 13.67 13.16 -5.48
C ASP A 588 14.73 14.26 -5.76
N TYR A 589 15.52 14.59 -4.76
CA TYR A 589 16.55 15.66 -4.85
C TYR A 589 17.57 15.45 -5.95
N LYS A 590 17.66 14.26 -6.54
CA LYS A 590 18.52 13.99 -7.70
C LYS A 590 17.87 14.39 -9.03
N CYS A 591 16.59 14.72 -8.99
CA CYS A 591 15.80 15.08 -10.15
C CYS A 591 15.63 16.60 -10.24
N LYS A 592 15.98 17.18 -11.38
CA LYS A 592 15.84 18.62 -11.63
C LYS A 592 14.46 19.02 -12.15
N GLY A 593 13.55 18.07 -12.29
CA GLY A 593 12.22 18.31 -12.83
C GLY A 593 11.28 18.98 -11.81
N THR A 594 10.14 19.41 -12.30
CA THR A 594 9.04 19.96 -11.53
C THR A 594 7.76 19.16 -11.75
N TYR A 595 6.83 19.25 -10.82
CA TYR A 595 5.54 18.60 -10.96
C TYR A 595 4.57 19.42 -11.79
N SER A 596 3.87 18.76 -12.72
CA SER A 596 2.76 19.30 -13.50
C SER A 596 1.56 18.37 -13.46
N GLU A 597 0.37 18.89 -13.73
CA GLU A 597 -0.85 18.08 -13.72
C GLU A 597 -0.82 17.02 -14.82
N GLU A 598 -1.19 15.79 -14.48
CA GLU A 598 -1.31 14.67 -15.42
C GLU A 598 -2.65 14.76 -16.16
N THR A 599 -2.61 14.88 -17.49
CA THR A 599 -3.82 15.11 -18.31
C THR A 599 -4.72 13.89 -18.48
N LYS A 600 -4.21 12.68 -18.27
CA LYS A 600 -4.95 11.41 -18.40
C LYS A 600 -4.50 10.41 -17.35
N PRO A 601 -4.92 10.59 -16.08
CA PRO A 601 -4.59 9.63 -15.05
C PRO A 601 -5.30 8.29 -15.32
N GLU A 602 -4.55 7.20 -15.20
CA GLU A 602 -5.14 5.86 -15.24
C GLU A 602 -5.90 5.59 -13.94
N LEU A 603 -7.11 5.03 -14.04
CA LEU A 603 -7.90 4.62 -12.89
C LEU A 603 -7.18 3.51 -12.10
N ASN A 604 -6.86 3.80 -10.85
CA ASN A 604 -6.25 2.82 -9.96
C ASN A 604 -7.32 1.81 -9.48
N TYR A 605 -7.03 0.52 -9.62
CA TYR A 605 -7.92 -0.55 -9.15
C TYR A 605 -8.29 -0.40 -7.67
N TYR A 606 -7.33 -0.04 -6.81
CA TYR A 606 -7.59 0.14 -5.38
C TYR A 606 -8.45 1.36 -5.06
N GLN A 607 -8.34 2.43 -5.84
CA GLN A 607 -9.27 3.55 -5.75
C GLN A 607 -10.72 3.09 -5.93
N GLN A 608 -10.95 2.24 -6.92
CA GLN A 608 -12.29 1.65 -7.14
C GLN A 608 -12.71 0.76 -5.96
N VAL A 609 -11.79 -0.07 -5.44
CA VAL A 609 -12.08 -0.96 -4.29
C VAL A 609 -12.45 -0.15 -3.05
N TYR A 610 -11.73 0.96 -2.77
CA TYR A 610 -12.00 1.78 -1.59
C TYR A 610 -13.28 2.59 -1.68
N ASN A 611 -13.77 2.88 -2.88
CA ASN A 611 -15.05 3.56 -3.11
C ASN A 611 -16.25 2.60 -3.25
N ARG A 612 -16.04 1.28 -3.19
CA ARG A 612 -17.10 0.29 -3.21
C ARG A 612 -17.74 0.10 -1.83
N LYS A 613 -18.77 -0.76 -1.78
CA LYS A 613 -19.38 -1.24 -0.54
C LYS A 613 -18.31 -1.82 0.40
N ILE A 614 -18.45 -1.52 1.68
CA ILE A 614 -17.51 -1.98 2.71
C ILE A 614 -17.56 -3.50 2.81
N SER A 615 -16.41 -4.12 2.71
CA SER A 615 -16.26 -5.56 2.91
C SER A 615 -16.54 -5.94 4.38
N PRO A 616 -17.13 -7.09 4.66
CA PRO A 616 -17.28 -7.56 6.02
C PRO A 616 -15.91 -7.82 6.67
N ARG A 617 -15.87 -7.75 8.01
CA ARG A 617 -14.67 -8.18 8.75
C ARG A 617 -14.45 -9.67 8.54
N VAL A 618 -13.25 -10.05 8.14
CA VAL A 618 -12.84 -11.44 8.00
C VAL A 618 -12.07 -11.85 9.24
N HIS A 619 -12.56 -12.87 9.92
CA HIS A 619 -11.85 -13.56 11.00
C HIS A 619 -11.34 -14.87 10.41
N ALA A 620 -10.02 -15.07 10.42
CA ALA A 620 -9.42 -16.27 9.88
C ALA A 620 -8.80 -17.09 11.01
N HIS A 621 -9.33 -18.29 11.21
CA HIS A 621 -8.85 -19.23 12.20
C HIS A 621 -8.22 -20.43 11.52
N GLU A 622 -7.10 -20.91 12.07
CA GLU A 622 -6.57 -22.20 11.66
C GLU A 622 -7.37 -23.33 12.32
N HIS A 623 -7.74 -24.32 11.52
CA HIS A 623 -8.41 -25.52 12.00
C HIS A 623 -7.42 -26.67 11.95
N THR A 624 -6.58 -26.81 12.97
CA THR A 624 -5.58 -27.86 13.07
C THR A 624 -6.03 -28.91 14.07
N GLY A 625 -5.59 -30.16 13.84
CA GLY A 625 -5.85 -31.25 14.80
C GLY A 625 -5.22 -31.05 16.19
N LEU A 626 -4.41 -29.98 16.35
CA LEU A 626 -3.73 -29.62 17.59
C LEU A 626 -4.57 -28.71 18.50
N LEU A 627 -5.66 -28.14 17.99
CA LEU A 627 -6.57 -27.33 18.80
C LEU A 627 -7.33 -28.22 19.79
N GLU A 628 -7.52 -27.74 21.00
CA GLU A 628 -8.38 -28.39 21.98
C GLU A 628 -9.83 -28.43 21.48
N ARG A 629 -10.62 -29.41 22.00
CA ARG A 629 -11.98 -29.62 21.51
C ARG A 629 -12.86 -28.38 21.63
N HIS A 630 -12.67 -27.60 22.68
CA HIS A 630 -13.38 -26.33 22.93
C HIS A 630 -13.06 -25.29 21.85
N ASP A 631 -11.79 -25.16 21.45
CA ASP A 631 -11.34 -24.20 20.42
C ASP A 631 -11.72 -24.62 19.00
N ARG A 632 -12.18 -25.89 18.82
CA ARG A 632 -12.68 -26.40 17.53
C ARG A 632 -14.19 -26.17 17.35
N GLU A 633 -14.91 -25.98 18.44
CA GLU A 633 -16.37 -25.84 18.46
C GLU A 633 -16.82 -24.36 18.42
N GLU A 634 -15.90 -23.39 18.67
CA GLU A 634 -16.10 -21.96 18.43
C GLU A 634 -15.78 -21.60 16.96
#